data_6797839c88a540e79dd21e9b09a5f4b6
#
_entry.id   6797839c88a540e79dd21e9b09a5f4b6
#
_cell.length_a   1.000
_cell.length_b   1.000
_cell.length_c   1.000
_cell.angle_alpha   90.00
_cell.angle_beta   90.00
_cell.angle_gamma   90.00
#
_symmetry.space_group_name_H-M   'P 1'
#
loop_
_entity.id
_entity.type
_entity.pdbx_description
1 polymer ?
#
loop_
_entity_poly.entity_id
_entity_poly.type
_entity_poly.pdbx_seq_one_letter_code
_entity_poly.pdbx_strand_id
1 'polypeptide(L)'
;CEGVTAFVDKSGRKWSLHTYCSMVTRTTSRQAEVLAVLTADEDHDLYKISSHGTTCALCAPFEGRVYSKSGKDPDFPPLADAFGKIDPNGANDLTNTYLNIHPNCLHVLTPWTPAGKTEKQIQKIKDFSNPEKNPFDKDPRTKKQIDAYRSKERRRAEWLRHYKLWEDYRLALGDKVPKTFETFQKHFKAKDDTLKSWRKAMRELKNEPDSDQSD
;
A
#
# COMPACT_ATOMS: atom_id res chain seq x y z
N CYS A 1 -20.12 -9.77 -22.98
CA CYS A 1 -18.84 -9.04 -22.84
C CYS A 1 -17.99 -9.78 -21.83
N GLU A 2 -17.04 -10.57 -22.29
CA GLU A 2 -16.02 -11.12 -21.43
C GLU A 2 -15.12 -9.96 -20.95
N GLY A 3 -15.33 -9.53 -19.71
CA GLY A 3 -14.54 -8.45 -19.12
C GLY A 3 -13.11 -8.89 -18.87
N VAL A 4 -12.14 -8.03 -19.19
CA VAL A 4 -10.73 -8.25 -18.81
C VAL A 4 -10.64 -8.35 -17.30
N THR A 5 -10.38 -9.55 -16.78
CA THR A 5 -10.29 -9.80 -15.32
C THR A 5 -8.86 -9.66 -14.78
N ALA A 6 -7.85 -9.70 -15.65
CA ALA A 6 -6.44 -9.58 -15.30
C ALA A 6 -5.61 -9.07 -16.47
N PHE A 7 -4.44 -8.51 -16.19
CA PHE A 7 -3.42 -8.14 -17.18
C PHE A 7 -2.02 -8.46 -16.65
N VAL A 8 -1.04 -8.46 -17.55
CA VAL A 8 0.37 -8.70 -17.22
C VAL A 8 1.13 -7.39 -17.42
N ASP A 9 1.88 -6.95 -16.43
CA ASP A 9 2.74 -5.77 -16.55
C ASP A 9 4.03 -6.08 -17.35
N LYS A 10 4.80 -5.03 -17.65
CA LYS A 10 6.05 -5.17 -18.40
C LYS A 10 7.08 -6.09 -17.75
N SER A 11 6.97 -6.32 -16.45
CA SER A 11 7.85 -7.24 -15.68
C SER A 11 7.32 -8.68 -15.65
N GLY A 12 6.23 -8.98 -16.36
CA GLY A 12 5.60 -10.31 -16.39
C GLY A 12 4.70 -10.60 -15.18
N ARG A 13 4.42 -9.62 -14.31
CA ARG A 13 3.58 -9.79 -13.14
C ARG A 13 2.10 -9.75 -13.53
N LYS A 14 1.36 -10.77 -13.10
CA LYS A 14 -0.10 -10.83 -13.30
C LYS A 14 -0.82 -9.98 -12.23
N TRP A 15 -1.68 -9.09 -12.68
CA TRP A 15 -2.53 -8.24 -11.84
C TRP A 15 -3.99 -8.58 -12.09
N SER A 16 -4.79 -8.80 -11.04
CA SER A 16 -6.24 -8.71 -11.18
C SER A 16 -6.63 -7.25 -11.34
N LEU A 17 -7.68 -6.97 -12.12
CA LEU A 17 -8.17 -5.62 -12.33
C LEU A 17 -8.51 -4.93 -11.00
N HIS A 18 -9.18 -5.64 -10.09
CA HIS A 18 -9.51 -5.14 -8.75
C HIS A 18 -8.26 -4.70 -7.95
N THR A 19 -7.22 -5.55 -7.91
CA THR A 19 -5.98 -5.23 -7.18
C THR A 19 -5.27 -4.03 -7.78
N TYR A 20 -5.24 -3.94 -9.10
CA TYR A 20 -4.63 -2.81 -9.80
C TYR A 20 -5.40 -1.51 -9.56
N CYS A 21 -6.72 -1.50 -9.76
CA CYS A 21 -7.55 -0.33 -9.52
C CYS A 21 -7.43 0.15 -8.06
N SER A 22 -7.43 -0.77 -7.09
CA SER A 22 -7.24 -0.43 -5.68
C SER A 22 -5.87 0.21 -5.41
N MET A 23 -4.81 -0.28 -6.05
CA MET A 23 -3.47 0.28 -5.93
C MET A 23 -3.41 1.68 -6.56
N VAL A 24 -3.92 1.85 -7.77
CA VAL A 24 -3.96 3.15 -8.48
C VAL A 24 -4.75 4.17 -7.66
N THR A 25 -5.96 3.85 -7.23
CA THR A 25 -6.80 4.76 -6.44
C THR A 25 -6.07 5.23 -5.18
N ARG A 26 -5.47 4.32 -4.40
CA ARG A 26 -4.72 4.70 -3.19
C ARG A 26 -3.52 5.57 -3.49
N THR A 27 -2.77 5.23 -4.54
CA THR A 27 -1.57 5.99 -4.93
C THR A 27 -1.95 7.40 -5.36
N THR A 28 -2.95 7.54 -6.25
CA THR A 28 -3.40 8.84 -6.77
C THR A 28 -4.02 9.71 -5.66
N SER A 29 -4.87 9.11 -4.80
CA SER A 29 -5.43 9.85 -3.66
C SER A 29 -4.33 10.38 -2.74
N ARG A 30 -3.31 9.58 -2.46
CA ARG A 30 -2.19 10.01 -1.62
C ARG A 30 -1.35 11.10 -2.29
N GLN A 31 -1.09 10.98 -3.58
CA GLN A 31 -0.39 12.02 -4.34
C GLN A 31 -1.17 13.35 -4.32
N ALA A 32 -2.49 13.30 -4.49
CA ALA A 32 -3.33 14.50 -4.42
C ALA A 32 -3.30 15.14 -3.02
N GLU A 33 -3.35 14.35 -1.94
CA GLU A 33 -3.24 14.85 -0.56
C GLU A 33 -1.88 15.52 -0.31
N VAL A 34 -0.79 14.89 -0.73
CA VAL A 34 0.56 15.45 -0.57
C VAL A 34 0.71 16.73 -1.39
N LEU A 35 0.22 16.76 -2.64
CA LEU A 35 0.23 17.95 -3.47
C LEU A 35 -0.55 19.08 -2.80
N ALA A 36 -1.75 18.82 -2.30
CA ALA A 36 -2.55 19.81 -1.60
C ALA A 36 -1.83 20.40 -0.37
N VAL A 37 -1.13 19.57 0.40
CA VAL A 37 -0.32 20.03 1.55
C VAL A 37 0.84 20.91 1.09
N LEU A 38 1.54 20.55 0.01
CA LEU A 38 2.68 21.31 -0.50
C LEU A 38 2.30 22.64 -1.15
N THR A 39 1.05 22.77 -1.64
CA THR A 39 0.53 23.98 -2.30
C THR A 39 -0.30 24.87 -1.38
N ALA A 40 -0.72 24.38 -0.22
CA ALA A 40 -1.53 25.13 0.74
C ALA A 40 -0.78 26.34 1.34
N ASP A 41 0.54 26.24 1.47
CA ASP A 41 1.42 27.30 1.94
C ASP A 41 2.70 27.29 1.09
N GLU A 42 2.80 28.26 0.18
CA GLU A 42 3.93 28.34 -0.76
C GLU A 42 5.24 28.70 -0.06
N ASP A 43 5.18 29.47 1.00
CA ASP A 43 6.35 29.93 1.75
C ASP A 43 6.87 28.89 2.75
N HIS A 44 6.06 27.88 3.08
CA HIS A 44 6.46 26.83 4.01
C HIS A 44 7.37 25.81 3.35
N ASP A 45 8.54 25.58 3.94
CA ASP A 45 9.57 24.71 3.34
C ASP A 45 9.74 23.36 4.06
N LEU A 46 9.48 23.28 5.36
CA LEU A 46 9.81 22.09 6.15
C LEU A 46 8.59 21.18 6.40
N TYR A 47 8.73 19.94 5.99
CA TYR A 47 7.66 18.95 6.11
C TYR A 47 8.15 17.65 6.74
N LYS A 48 7.30 17.02 7.54
CA LYS A 48 7.57 15.75 8.18
C LYS A 48 6.77 14.63 7.55
N ILE A 49 7.43 13.53 7.20
CA ILE A 49 6.78 12.28 6.80
C ILE A 49 6.30 11.55 8.05
N SER A 50 5.05 11.05 8.03
CA SER A 50 4.48 10.30 9.16
C SER A 50 5.25 9.04 9.49
N SER A 51 5.17 8.59 10.75
CA SER A 51 5.71 7.31 11.20
C SER A 51 4.60 6.31 11.47
N HIS A 52 4.79 5.08 11.05
CA HIS A 52 3.85 3.98 11.28
C HIS A 52 4.51 2.88 12.12
N GLY A 53 3.78 2.29 13.06
CA GLY A 53 4.32 1.22 13.92
C GLY A 53 4.63 -0.08 13.17
N THR A 54 4.09 -0.23 11.95
CA THR A 54 4.36 -1.37 11.06
C THR A 54 4.52 -0.85 9.64
N THR A 55 5.74 -0.57 9.24
CA THR A 55 6.07 -0.03 7.91
C THR A 55 6.86 -1.04 7.08
N CYS A 56 6.82 -0.90 5.74
CA CYS A 56 7.61 -1.75 4.84
C CYS A 56 9.10 -1.32 4.82
N ALA A 57 9.96 -2.17 4.26
CA ALA A 57 11.39 -1.89 4.14
C ALA A 57 11.70 -0.63 3.30
N LEU A 58 10.87 -0.37 2.28
CA LEU A 58 11.06 0.78 1.39
C LEU A 58 10.76 2.11 2.08
N CYS A 59 9.75 2.15 2.97
CA CYS A 59 9.36 3.37 3.66
C CYS A 59 10.17 3.64 4.95
N ALA A 60 10.62 2.57 5.60
CA ALA A 60 11.24 2.67 6.92
C ALA A 60 12.42 3.67 7.02
N PRO A 61 13.29 3.78 6.01
CA PRO A 61 14.39 4.76 6.06
C PRO A 61 13.93 6.22 6.02
N PHE A 62 12.73 6.49 5.51
CA PHE A 62 12.24 7.84 5.24
C PHE A 62 11.24 8.36 6.27
N GLU A 63 10.56 7.46 7.01
CA GLU A 63 9.49 7.87 7.93
C GLU A 63 10.01 8.60 9.16
N GLY A 64 9.20 9.53 9.66
CA GLY A 64 9.48 10.29 10.89
C GLY A 64 10.48 11.42 10.74
N ARG A 65 11.12 11.56 9.59
CA ARG A 65 12.10 12.60 9.30
C ARG A 65 11.44 13.88 8.79
N VAL A 66 12.15 14.99 8.96
CA VAL A 66 11.81 16.28 8.37
C VAL A 66 12.63 16.49 7.11
N TYR A 67 12.00 17.09 6.10
CA TYR A 67 12.55 17.34 4.77
C TYR A 67 12.28 18.77 4.34
N SER A 68 13.18 19.33 3.53
CA SER A 68 13.01 20.60 2.86
C SER A 68 12.33 20.41 1.51
N LYS A 69 11.21 21.11 1.27
CA LYS A 69 10.49 21.14 -0.01
C LYS A 69 11.38 21.73 -1.12
N SER A 70 12.05 22.84 -0.83
CA SER A 70 12.95 23.50 -1.77
C SER A 70 14.30 22.78 -1.95
N GLY A 71 14.68 21.90 -1.02
CA GLY A 71 15.98 21.25 -0.96
C GLY A 71 17.13 22.20 -0.62
N LYS A 72 16.84 23.42 -0.14
CA LYS A 72 17.85 24.44 0.17
C LYS A 72 18.15 24.60 1.66
N ASP A 73 17.37 23.95 2.51
CA ASP A 73 17.61 24.02 3.96
C ASP A 73 18.91 23.27 4.30
N PRO A 74 19.85 23.87 5.06
CA PRO A 74 21.13 23.27 5.35
C PRO A 74 21.08 22.12 6.36
N ASP A 75 19.99 22.06 7.14
CA ASP A 75 19.84 21.11 8.25
C ASP A 75 18.97 19.90 7.91
N PHE A 76 18.18 19.99 6.83
CA PHE A 76 17.22 18.94 6.44
C PHE A 76 17.40 18.50 4.99
N PRO A 77 17.33 17.19 4.71
CA PRO A 77 17.51 16.68 3.36
C PRO A 77 16.35 17.12 2.44
N PRO A 78 16.60 17.17 1.11
CA PRO A 78 15.55 17.44 0.14
C PRO A 78 14.40 16.45 0.22
N LEU A 79 13.15 16.93 0.11
CA LEU A 79 11.97 16.06 0.04
C LEU A 79 12.01 15.15 -1.20
N ALA A 80 12.68 15.57 -2.26
CA ALA A 80 12.90 14.78 -3.46
C ALA A 80 13.67 13.47 -3.20
N ASP A 81 14.50 13.40 -2.18
CA ASP A 81 15.22 12.18 -1.80
C ASP A 81 14.25 11.09 -1.32
N ALA A 82 13.14 11.47 -0.67
CA ALA A 82 12.13 10.53 -0.22
C ALA A 82 11.06 10.25 -1.30
N PHE A 83 10.62 11.29 -2.01
CA PHE A 83 9.52 11.20 -2.98
C PHE A 83 9.98 11.15 -4.44
N GLY A 84 11.26 11.02 -4.69
CA GLY A 84 11.86 10.91 -6.01
C GLY A 84 11.67 12.13 -6.89
N LYS A 85 10.40 12.55 -7.13
CA LYS A 85 10.07 13.77 -7.90
C LYS A 85 8.95 14.53 -7.22
N ILE A 86 9.11 15.86 -7.15
CA ILE A 86 8.08 16.78 -6.65
C ILE A 86 7.33 17.43 -7.83
N ASP A 87 7.92 17.44 -9.03
CA ASP A 87 7.33 17.99 -10.23
C ASP A 87 6.21 17.09 -10.78
N PRO A 88 4.94 17.58 -10.87
CA PRO A 88 3.82 16.86 -11.45
C PRO A 88 4.01 16.48 -12.93
N ASN A 89 4.81 17.26 -13.67
CA ASN A 89 5.13 17.02 -15.08
C ASN A 89 6.33 16.08 -15.27
N GLY A 90 6.85 15.51 -14.20
CA GLY A 90 7.93 14.53 -14.27
C GLY A 90 7.59 13.35 -15.16
N ALA A 91 8.60 12.78 -15.80
CA ALA A 91 8.50 11.77 -16.85
C ALA A 91 7.44 10.68 -16.60
N ASN A 92 6.80 10.21 -17.66
CA ASN A 92 5.89 9.07 -17.72
C ASN A 92 6.64 7.75 -17.41
N ASP A 93 7.20 7.66 -16.23
CA ASP A 93 7.90 6.48 -15.73
C ASP A 93 6.96 5.68 -14.86
N LEU A 94 6.77 4.39 -15.17
CA LEU A 94 5.97 3.47 -14.37
C LEU A 94 6.55 3.21 -12.97
N THR A 95 7.83 3.53 -12.78
CA THR A 95 8.50 3.53 -11.47
C THR A 95 8.41 4.87 -10.76
N ASN A 96 7.65 5.82 -11.32
CA ASN A 96 7.50 7.17 -10.79
C ASN A 96 6.99 7.15 -9.34
N THR A 97 7.83 7.62 -8.44
CA THR A 97 7.52 7.79 -7.01
C THR A 97 7.07 9.21 -6.68
N TYR A 98 6.66 9.99 -7.70
CA TYR A 98 6.18 11.36 -7.53
C TYR A 98 5.20 11.47 -6.36
N LEU A 99 5.51 12.34 -5.40
CA LEU A 99 4.74 12.63 -4.18
C LEU A 99 4.41 11.40 -3.30
N ASN A 100 5.11 10.29 -3.47
CA ASN A 100 5.11 9.17 -2.55
C ASN A 100 6.43 8.38 -2.62
N ILE A 101 6.69 7.54 -1.62
CA ILE A 101 7.92 6.74 -1.57
C ILE A 101 7.86 5.56 -2.55
N HIS A 102 6.67 4.97 -2.70
CA HIS A 102 6.39 3.88 -3.64
C HIS A 102 4.88 3.77 -3.91
N PRO A 103 4.44 3.10 -4.98
CA PRO A 103 3.03 2.85 -5.20
C PRO A 103 2.36 2.20 -3.98
N ASN A 104 1.11 2.60 -3.69
CA ASN A 104 0.35 2.12 -2.53
C ASN A 104 0.93 2.52 -1.15
N CYS A 105 1.79 3.54 -1.11
CA CYS A 105 2.31 4.14 0.13
C CYS A 105 1.19 4.85 0.91
N LEU A 106 1.18 4.69 2.23
CA LEU A 106 0.17 5.29 3.11
C LEU A 106 0.72 6.44 3.98
N HIS A 107 1.99 6.80 3.81
CA HIS A 107 2.59 7.89 4.56
C HIS A 107 1.99 9.23 4.15
N VAL A 108 1.74 10.07 5.15
CA VAL A 108 1.25 11.44 4.99
C VAL A 108 2.38 12.42 5.23
N LEU A 109 2.27 13.57 4.57
CA LEU A 109 3.15 14.70 4.77
C LEU A 109 2.44 15.73 5.66
N THR A 110 3.15 16.28 6.65
CA THR A 110 2.63 17.32 7.53
C THR A 110 3.61 18.48 7.62
N PRO A 111 3.16 19.74 7.59
CA PRO A 111 4.04 20.87 7.84
C PRO A 111 4.75 20.72 9.19
N TRP A 112 6.01 21.09 9.24
CA TRP A 112 6.80 21.04 10.46
C TRP A 112 7.42 22.41 10.76
N THR A 113 7.40 22.81 12.03
CA THR A 113 8.00 24.03 12.51
C THR A 113 8.79 23.78 13.80
N PRO A 114 9.90 24.50 14.03
CA PRO A 114 10.61 24.46 15.30
C PRO A 114 9.85 25.16 16.44
N ALA A 115 8.82 25.95 16.15
CA ALA A 115 8.07 26.68 17.16
C ALA A 115 7.57 25.76 18.30
N GLY A 116 7.75 26.20 19.54
CA GLY A 116 7.35 25.46 20.74
C GLY A 116 8.25 24.26 21.11
N LYS A 117 9.38 24.08 20.41
CA LYS A 117 10.37 23.02 20.72
C LYS A 117 11.62 23.61 21.34
N THR A 118 12.27 22.86 22.22
CA THR A 118 13.56 23.20 22.77
C THR A 118 14.68 22.97 21.74
N GLU A 119 15.79 23.66 21.86
CA GLU A 119 16.96 23.45 20.98
C GLU A 119 17.41 21.98 20.95
N LYS A 120 17.41 21.32 22.11
CA LYS A 120 17.74 19.90 22.21
C LYS A 120 16.78 19.01 21.40
N GLN A 121 15.50 19.34 21.37
CA GLN A 121 14.51 18.60 20.57
C GLN A 121 14.70 18.86 19.08
N ILE A 122 14.99 20.11 18.70
CA ILE A 122 15.29 20.47 17.32
C ILE A 122 16.54 19.77 16.84
N GLN A 123 17.62 19.79 17.63
CA GLN A 123 18.87 19.13 17.29
C GLN A 123 18.68 17.61 17.12
N LYS A 124 17.91 16.98 17.99
CA LYS A 124 17.58 15.55 17.85
C LYS A 124 16.85 15.24 16.54
N ILE A 125 15.97 16.14 16.09
CA ILE A 125 15.22 15.96 14.84
C ILE A 125 16.17 16.18 13.63
N LYS A 126 17.04 17.20 13.68
CA LYS A 126 18.08 17.42 12.66
C LYS A 126 18.98 16.19 12.53
N ASP A 127 19.51 15.70 13.64
CA ASP A 127 20.38 14.52 13.67
C ASP A 127 19.68 13.27 13.12
N PHE A 128 18.39 13.08 13.47
CA PHE A 128 17.62 11.96 12.98
C PHE A 128 17.32 12.08 11.48
N SER A 129 17.08 13.28 10.98
CA SER A 129 16.76 13.53 9.56
C SER A 129 18.00 13.51 8.66
N ASN A 130 19.21 13.71 9.22
CA ASN A 130 20.46 13.76 8.46
C ASN A 130 20.80 12.40 7.85
N PRO A 131 20.95 12.28 6.50
CA PRO A 131 21.28 11.02 5.83
C PRO A 131 22.71 10.52 6.09
N GLU A 132 23.66 11.38 6.46
CA GLU A 132 25.00 10.95 6.83
C GLU A 132 25.00 10.18 8.15
N LYS A 133 24.15 10.59 9.11
CA LYS A 133 23.98 9.91 10.41
C LYS A 133 23.05 8.71 10.31
N ASN A 134 22.02 8.82 9.47
CA ASN A 134 20.98 7.80 9.26
C ASN A 134 20.77 7.56 7.76
N PRO A 135 21.60 6.75 7.10
CA PRO A 135 21.55 6.52 5.65
C PRO A 135 20.21 5.96 5.19
N PHE A 136 19.76 6.36 3.98
CA PHE A 136 18.50 5.90 3.39
C PHE A 136 18.58 4.48 2.83
N ASP A 137 19.74 3.93 2.62
CA ASP A 137 20.00 2.57 2.12
C ASP A 137 19.98 1.50 3.24
N LYS A 138 19.85 1.93 4.50
CA LYS A 138 19.79 1.02 5.66
C LYS A 138 18.39 0.90 6.19
N ASP A 139 17.94 -0.34 6.41
CA ASP A 139 16.67 -0.62 7.08
C ASP A 139 16.79 -0.36 8.59
N PRO A 140 16.15 0.69 9.13
CA PRO A 140 16.27 1.04 10.55
C PRO A 140 15.40 0.19 11.47
N ARG A 141 14.59 -0.73 10.91
CA ARG A 141 13.61 -1.49 11.68
C ARG A 141 14.27 -2.52 12.57
N THR A 142 13.79 -2.62 13.80
CA THR A 142 14.12 -3.72 14.70
C THR A 142 13.51 -5.03 14.22
N LYS A 143 14.07 -6.16 14.66
CA LYS A 143 13.51 -7.50 14.38
C LYS A 143 12.02 -7.58 14.73
N LYS A 144 11.60 -7.02 15.88
CA LYS A 144 10.21 -6.97 16.34
C LYS A 144 9.30 -6.24 15.33
N GLN A 145 9.75 -5.12 14.78
CA GLN A 145 9.00 -4.35 13.78
C GLN A 145 8.90 -5.11 12.44
N ILE A 146 9.97 -5.76 12.02
CA ILE A 146 9.98 -6.62 10.82
C ILE A 146 8.99 -7.77 10.97
N ASP A 147 9.00 -8.46 12.11
CA ASP A 147 8.10 -9.59 12.36
C ASP A 147 6.64 -9.14 12.48
N ALA A 148 6.38 -7.98 13.08
CA ALA A 148 5.05 -7.37 13.11
C ALA A 148 4.54 -7.02 11.71
N TYR A 149 5.38 -6.43 10.86
CA TYR A 149 5.05 -6.14 9.47
C TYR A 149 4.75 -7.43 8.68
N ARG A 150 5.61 -8.44 8.76
CA ARG A 150 5.40 -9.75 8.11
C ARG A 150 4.10 -10.42 8.55
N SER A 151 3.76 -10.30 9.83
CA SER A 151 2.50 -10.85 10.37
C SER A 151 1.28 -10.11 9.83
N LYS A 152 1.36 -8.77 9.69
CA LYS A 152 0.32 -7.95 9.07
C LYS A 152 0.11 -8.33 7.60
N GLU A 153 1.20 -8.46 6.83
CA GLU A 153 1.13 -8.83 5.41
C GLU A 153 0.57 -10.24 5.21
N ARG A 154 0.96 -11.21 6.04
CA ARG A 154 0.38 -12.57 6.01
C ARG A 154 -1.13 -12.56 6.24
N ARG A 155 -1.61 -11.82 7.27
CA ARG A 155 -3.05 -11.70 7.55
C ARG A 155 -3.80 -11.03 6.39
N ARG A 156 -3.21 -10.00 5.79
CA ARG A 156 -3.78 -9.33 4.61
C ARG A 156 -3.88 -10.28 3.42
N ALA A 157 -2.80 -11.00 3.12
CA ALA A 157 -2.78 -11.97 2.03
C ALA A 157 -3.79 -13.10 2.24
N GLU A 158 -3.93 -13.58 3.48
CA GLU A 158 -4.93 -14.57 3.85
C GLU A 158 -6.36 -14.05 3.66
N TRP A 159 -6.62 -12.82 4.12
CA TRP A 159 -7.93 -12.17 3.95
C TRP A 159 -8.28 -12.02 2.47
N LEU A 160 -7.36 -11.53 1.64
CA LEU A 160 -7.58 -11.37 0.20
C LEU A 160 -7.83 -12.71 -0.50
N ARG A 161 -7.11 -13.76 -0.12
CA ARG A 161 -7.31 -15.12 -0.65
C ARG A 161 -8.70 -15.65 -0.30
N HIS A 162 -9.15 -15.44 0.94
CA HIS A 162 -10.50 -15.86 1.36
C HIS A 162 -11.57 -15.02 0.68
N TYR A 163 -11.35 -13.72 0.50
CA TYR A 163 -12.28 -12.83 -0.18
C TYR A 163 -12.48 -13.26 -1.64
N LYS A 164 -11.38 -13.50 -2.36
CA LYS A 164 -11.44 -14.01 -3.73
C LYS A 164 -12.17 -15.36 -3.80
N LEU A 165 -11.88 -16.27 -2.86
CA LEU A 165 -12.57 -17.55 -2.80
C LEU A 165 -14.08 -17.39 -2.59
N TRP A 166 -14.50 -16.42 -1.78
CA TRP A 166 -15.91 -16.10 -1.60
C TRP A 166 -16.54 -15.57 -2.89
N GLU A 167 -15.87 -14.67 -3.61
CA GLU A 167 -16.34 -14.19 -4.91
C GLU A 167 -16.50 -15.34 -5.91
N ASP A 168 -15.50 -16.21 -6.04
CA ASP A 168 -15.54 -17.38 -6.92
C ASP A 168 -16.70 -18.31 -6.56
N TYR A 169 -16.95 -18.54 -5.26
CA TYR A 169 -18.06 -19.38 -4.80
C TYR A 169 -19.41 -18.71 -5.03
N ARG A 170 -19.53 -17.41 -4.78
CA ARG A 170 -20.73 -16.64 -5.07
C ARG A 170 -21.09 -16.66 -6.56
N LEU A 171 -20.09 -16.50 -7.41
CA LEU A 171 -20.27 -16.55 -8.85
C LEU A 171 -20.75 -17.93 -9.31
N ALA A 172 -20.15 -19.00 -8.81
CA ALA A 172 -20.43 -20.36 -9.26
C ALA A 172 -21.68 -21.00 -8.62
N LEU A 173 -21.96 -20.74 -7.34
CA LEU A 173 -23.01 -21.40 -6.55
C LEU A 173 -24.19 -20.47 -6.23
N GLY A 174 -24.12 -19.19 -6.59
CA GLY A 174 -25.20 -18.23 -6.41
C GLY A 174 -25.66 -18.08 -4.96
N ASP A 175 -26.96 -18.18 -4.74
CA ASP A 175 -27.59 -17.98 -3.42
C ASP A 175 -27.32 -19.09 -2.39
N LYS A 176 -26.66 -20.19 -2.79
CA LYS A 176 -26.19 -21.23 -1.85
C LYS A 176 -25.04 -20.72 -0.97
N VAL A 177 -24.36 -19.63 -1.36
CA VAL A 177 -23.26 -19.00 -0.62
C VAL A 177 -23.73 -17.67 -0.03
N PRO A 178 -23.35 -17.33 1.22
CA PRO A 178 -23.76 -16.09 1.87
C PRO A 178 -23.50 -14.84 1.03
N LYS A 179 -24.45 -13.88 1.06
CA LYS A 179 -24.32 -12.59 0.37
C LYS A 179 -23.19 -11.73 0.93
N THR A 180 -22.78 -11.95 2.17
CA THR A 180 -21.69 -11.19 2.82
C THR A 180 -20.46 -12.04 3.06
N PHE A 181 -19.31 -11.45 2.81
CA PHE A 181 -18.02 -12.10 3.07
C PHE A 181 -17.83 -12.47 4.54
N GLU A 182 -18.32 -11.66 5.46
CA GLU A 182 -18.22 -11.90 6.91
C GLU A 182 -18.90 -13.21 7.31
N THR A 183 -20.10 -13.48 6.81
CA THR A 183 -20.81 -14.74 7.06
C THR A 183 -20.06 -15.93 6.44
N PHE A 184 -19.60 -15.79 5.21
CA PHE A 184 -18.77 -16.82 4.56
C PHE A 184 -17.50 -17.10 5.39
N GLN A 185 -16.82 -16.07 5.89
CA GLN A 185 -15.60 -16.21 6.67
C GLN A 185 -15.83 -16.95 8.01
N LYS A 186 -17.01 -16.81 8.62
CA LYS A 186 -17.37 -17.57 9.83
C LYS A 186 -17.39 -19.08 9.54
N HIS A 187 -18.09 -19.52 8.49
CA HIS A 187 -18.12 -20.90 8.05
C HIS A 187 -16.74 -21.42 7.65
N PHE A 188 -15.97 -20.55 6.96
CA PHE A 188 -14.60 -20.89 6.53
C PHE A 188 -13.66 -21.14 7.72
N LYS A 189 -13.75 -20.33 8.79
CA LYS A 189 -12.97 -20.51 10.03
C LYS A 189 -13.44 -21.70 10.85
N ALA A 190 -14.77 -21.91 10.94
CA ALA A 190 -15.35 -23.03 11.65
C ALA A 190 -15.08 -24.39 10.96
N LYS A 191 -14.78 -24.39 9.65
CA LYS A 191 -14.60 -25.60 8.83
C LYS A 191 -15.80 -26.54 8.91
N ASP A 192 -16.99 -25.98 9.04
CA ASP A 192 -18.25 -26.68 9.27
C ASP A 192 -18.75 -27.43 8.01
N ASP A 193 -19.90 -28.09 8.15
CA ASP A 193 -20.48 -28.89 7.08
C ASP A 193 -20.99 -28.01 5.92
N THR A 194 -21.35 -26.77 6.20
CA THR A 194 -21.72 -25.80 5.16
C THR A 194 -20.53 -25.55 4.22
N LEU A 195 -19.35 -25.30 4.76
CA LEU A 195 -18.13 -25.15 3.94
C LEU A 195 -17.80 -26.44 3.17
N LYS A 196 -18.02 -27.62 3.77
CA LYS A 196 -17.80 -28.90 3.10
C LYS A 196 -18.75 -29.07 1.92
N SER A 197 -20.02 -28.69 2.08
CA SER A 197 -21.02 -28.75 1.02
C SER A 197 -20.66 -27.84 -0.16
N TRP A 198 -20.22 -26.60 0.09
CA TRP A 198 -19.75 -25.70 -0.96
C TRP A 198 -18.54 -26.24 -1.70
N ARG A 199 -17.57 -26.81 -0.98
CA ARG A 199 -16.37 -27.41 -1.60
C ARG A 199 -16.72 -28.62 -2.46
N LYS A 200 -17.72 -29.40 -2.07
CA LYS A 200 -18.22 -30.53 -2.86
C LYS A 200 -18.88 -30.02 -4.14
N ALA A 201 -19.81 -29.06 -4.03
CA ALA A 201 -20.49 -28.46 -5.18
C ALA A 201 -19.51 -27.83 -6.20
N MET A 202 -18.49 -27.09 -5.71
CA MET A 202 -17.47 -26.53 -6.58
C MET A 202 -16.60 -27.57 -7.30
N ARG A 203 -16.42 -28.76 -6.71
CA ARG A 203 -15.70 -29.86 -7.37
C ARG A 203 -16.57 -30.52 -8.43
N GLU A 204 -17.84 -30.70 -8.16
CA GLU A 204 -18.81 -31.25 -9.11
C GLU A 204 -18.90 -30.39 -10.36
N LEU A 205 -19.05 -29.07 -10.22
CA LEU A 205 -19.05 -28.11 -11.33
C LEU A 205 -17.77 -28.13 -12.18
N LYS A 206 -16.61 -28.38 -11.57
CA LYS A 206 -15.34 -28.47 -12.31
C LYS A 206 -15.13 -29.79 -13.04
N ASN A 207 -15.84 -30.84 -12.64
CA ASN A 207 -15.73 -32.17 -13.20
C ASN A 207 -16.87 -32.47 -14.21
N GLU A 208 -17.85 -31.57 -14.38
CA GLU A 208 -18.82 -31.66 -15.47
C GLU A 208 -18.08 -31.37 -16.79
N PRO A 209 -18.09 -32.29 -17.76
CA PRO A 209 -17.51 -32.03 -19.06
C PRO A 209 -18.30 -30.89 -19.73
N ASP A 210 -17.57 -30.00 -20.44
CA ASP A 210 -18.16 -28.93 -21.26
C ASP A 210 -19.19 -29.54 -22.22
N SER A 211 -20.47 -29.45 -21.87
CA SER A 211 -21.59 -29.95 -22.67
C SER A 211 -22.07 -28.95 -23.71
N ASP A 212 -21.24 -27.96 -24.07
CA ASP A 212 -21.56 -26.98 -25.11
C ASP A 212 -20.44 -26.88 -26.16
N GLN A 213 -20.27 -27.97 -26.92
CA GLN A 213 -19.74 -27.93 -28.28
C GLN A 213 -20.56 -28.88 -29.16
N SER A 214 -21.80 -28.49 -29.44
CA SER A 214 -22.54 -28.97 -30.61
C SER A 214 -23.73 -28.03 -30.85
N ASP A 215 -23.49 -27.09 -31.74
CA ASP A 215 -24.28 -26.79 -32.94
C ASP A 215 -23.76 -25.49 -33.59
#